data_12be8d2bbd7b67a470c1a22d5432e932
#
_entry.id   12be8d2bbd7b67a470c1a22d5432e932
#
_cell.length_a   1.000
_cell.length_b   1.000
_cell.length_c   1.000
_cell.angle_alpha   90.00
_cell.angle_beta   90.00
_cell.angle_gamma   90.00
#
_symmetry.space_group_name_H-M   'P 1'
#
loop_
_entity.id
_entity.type
_entity.pdbx_description
1 polymer ?
#
loop_
_entity_poly.entity_id
_entity_poly.type
_entity_poly.pdbx_seq_one_letter_code
_entity_poly.pdbx_strand_id
1 'polypeptide(L)'
;MAKLLLHTCCAPCLIYPLKRLSEQGFEVTAYFYNPNIHPYGEYKARREATERYSQDAGVEAIFPDYRPEEYFQAVHLREANPGRCVTCWTLRLAKTAREAKDNGFTHFTSTLLVSPYQDQNALRLIGGDTAKSVGLQFHYEDFRPGFRKAHDEARAAGIYCQKYCGCIFSELERYGKDKSNIGHKVTTSQGHKL
;
A
#
# COMPACT_ATOMS: atom_id res chain seq x y z
N MET A 1 15.95 -16.76 -14.98
CA MET A 1 15.73 -15.43 -14.33
C MET A 1 15.26 -15.66 -12.90
N ALA A 2 15.59 -14.77 -11.98
CA ALA A 2 15.12 -14.89 -10.60
C ALA A 2 13.64 -14.43 -10.53
N LYS A 3 12.77 -15.23 -9.88
CA LYS A 3 11.36 -14.93 -9.72
C LYS A 3 11.15 -13.98 -8.55
N LEU A 4 10.44 -12.89 -8.79
CA LEU A 4 10.18 -11.84 -7.81
C LEU A 4 8.68 -11.55 -7.69
N LEU A 5 8.14 -11.62 -6.46
CA LEU A 5 6.78 -11.23 -6.16
C LEU A 5 6.75 -9.75 -5.73
N LEU A 6 6.04 -8.92 -6.51
CA LEU A 6 5.93 -7.48 -6.27
C LEU A 6 4.59 -7.16 -5.61
N HIS A 7 4.59 -6.92 -4.29
CA HIS A 7 3.41 -6.38 -3.62
C HIS A 7 2.99 -5.06 -4.27
N THR A 8 1.76 -5.00 -4.75
CA THR A 8 1.23 -3.90 -5.57
C THR A 8 0.05 -3.23 -4.87
N CYS A 9 0.16 -1.93 -4.58
CA CYS A 9 -0.91 -1.18 -3.93
C CYS A 9 -1.92 -0.55 -4.91
N CYS A 10 -1.51 -0.29 -6.14
CA CYS A 10 -2.33 0.31 -7.20
C CYS A 10 -1.56 0.33 -8.52
N ALA A 11 -2.26 0.50 -9.64
CA ALA A 11 -1.66 0.54 -10.97
C ALA A 11 -0.60 1.66 -11.15
N PRO A 12 -0.85 2.94 -10.78
CA PRO A 12 0.17 3.98 -10.93
C PRO A 12 1.48 3.67 -10.19
N CYS A 13 1.40 3.00 -9.03
CA CYS A 13 2.57 2.63 -8.28
C CYS A 13 3.31 1.41 -8.86
N LEU A 14 2.65 0.60 -9.69
CA LEU A 14 3.25 -0.55 -10.36
C LEU A 14 4.14 -0.16 -11.54
N ILE A 15 3.81 0.89 -12.26
CA ILE A 15 4.43 1.28 -13.55
C ILE A 15 5.97 1.33 -13.46
N TYR A 16 6.50 2.14 -12.59
CA TYR A 16 7.95 2.36 -12.51
C TYR A 16 8.72 1.18 -11.90
N PRO A 17 8.30 0.60 -10.74
CA PRO A 17 8.96 -0.56 -10.19
C PRO A 17 8.97 -1.75 -11.15
N LEU A 18 7.87 -2.04 -11.84
CA LEU A 18 7.81 -3.12 -12.83
C LEU A 18 8.88 -2.95 -13.91
N LYS A 19 8.96 -1.75 -14.51
CA LYS A 19 9.96 -1.45 -15.52
C LYS A 19 11.39 -1.66 -14.99
N ARG A 20 11.70 -1.11 -13.82
CA ARG A 20 13.02 -1.20 -13.21
C ARG A 20 13.44 -2.65 -12.92
N LEU A 21 12.53 -3.42 -12.34
CA LEU A 21 12.79 -4.82 -12.00
C LEU A 21 12.97 -5.69 -13.27
N SER A 22 12.18 -5.44 -14.30
CA SER A 22 12.33 -6.13 -15.59
C SER A 22 13.66 -5.80 -16.26
N GLU A 23 14.09 -4.54 -16.23
CA GLU A 23 15.42 -4.11 -16.72
C GLU A 23 16.57 -4.78 -15.97
N GLN A 24 16.38 -5.17 -14.72
CA GLN A 24 17.33 -5.91 -13.90
C GLN A 24 17.29 -7.44 -14.12
N GLY A 25 16.40 -7.92 -14.99
CA GLY A 25 16.32 -9.33 -15.36
C GLY A 25 15.48 -10.18 -14.39
N PHE A 26 14.62 -9.57 -13.57
CA PHE A 26 13.64 -10.32 -12.78
C PHE A 26 12.44 -10.75 -13.61
N GLU A 27 11.95 -11.95 -13.35
CA GLU A 27 10.62 -12.42 -13.73
C GLU A 27 9.64 -11.95 -12.65
N VAL A 28 8.86 -10.91 -12.96
CA VAL A 28 8.01 -10.21 -11.99
C VAL A 28 6.58 -10.69 -12.06
N THR A 29 5.99 -11.06 -10.91
CA THR A 29 4.55 -11.26 -10.73
C THR A 29 4.03 -10.21 -9.76
N ALA A 30 2.96 -9.49 -10.13
CA ALA A 30 2.31 -8.51 -9.27
C ALA A 30 1.40 -9.23 -8.25
N TYR A 31 1.37 -8.73 -6.99
CA TYR A 31 0.53 -9.28 -5.93
C TYR A 31 -0.29 -8.20 -5.26
N PHE A 32 -1.60 -8.17 -5.53
CA PHE A 32 -2.50 -7.12 -5.07
C PHE A 32 -3.17 -7.49 -3.73
N TYR A 33 -2.41 -7.52 -2.64
CA TYR A 33 -2.92 -7.76 -1.30
C TYR A 33 -3.04 -6.46 -0.51
N ASN A 34 -4.24 -5.93 -0.35
CA ASN A 34 -4.51 -4.61 0.22
C ASN A 34 -5.74 -4.59 1.13
N PRO A 35 -5.72 -5.27 2.29
CA PRO A 35 -6.85 -5.28 3.23
C PRO A 35 -7.10 -3.91 3.86
N ASN A 36 -6.14 -3.00 3.74
CA ASN A 36 -6.20 -1.63 4.26
C ASN A 36 -6.98 -0.65 3.38
N ILE A 37 -7.35 -1.01 2.16
CA ILE A 37 -8.03 -0.06 1.26
C ILE A 37 -9.52 -0.02 1.56
N HIS A 38 -10.02 1.14 1.95
CA HIS A 38 -11.41 1.42 2.27
C HIS A 38 -11.86 2.74 1.62
N PRO A 39 -13.18 2.89 1.32
CA PRO A 39 -14.23 1.86 1.35
C PRO A 39 -14.05 0.83 0.23
N TYR A 40 -14.94 -0.17 0.16
CA TYR A 40 -14.88 -1.22 -0.86
C TYR A 40 -14.86 -0.67 -2.30
N GLY A 41 -15.55 0.43 -2.56
CA GLY A 41 -15.53 1.08 -3.87
C GLY A 41 -14.12 1.54 -4.29
N GLU A 42 -13.33 2.07 -3.35
CA GLU A 42 -11.92 2.45 -3.59
C GLU A 42 -11.03 1.22 -3.83
N TYR A 43 -11.23 0.15 -3.04
CA TYR A 43 -10.53 -1.12 -3.26
C TYR A 43 -10.82 -1.66 -4.65
N LYS A 44 -12.11 -1.71 -5.04
CA LYS A 44 -12.56 -2.20 -6.36
C LYS A 44 -11.93 -1.40 -7.49
N ALA A 45 -12.00 -0.07 -7.42
CA ALA A 45 -11.43 0.80 -8.46
C ALA A 45 -9.92 0.60 -8.64
N ARG A 46 -9.16 0.45 -7.54
CA ARG A 46 -7.71 0.17 -7.62
C ARG A 46 -7.42 -1.23 -8.15
N ARG A 47 -8.20 -2.23 -7.73
CA ARG A 47 -8.06 -3.60 -8.20
C ARG A 47 -8.28 -3.68 -9.71
N GLU A 48 -9.39 -3.16 -10.21
CA GLU A 48 -9.73 -3.16 -11.63
C GLU A 48 -8.69 -2.42 -12.48
N ALA A 49 -8.20 -1.27 -11.99
CA ALA A 49 -7.14 -0.53 -12.67
C ALA A 49 -5.82 -1.32 -12.70
N THR A 50 -5.48 -2.02 -11.61
CA THR A 50 -4.26 -2.83 -11.54
C THR A 50 -4.36 -4.06 -12.44
N GLU A 51 -5.52 -4.72 -12.47
CA GLU A 51 -5.79 -5.86 -13.33
C GLU A 51 -5.63 -5.50 -14.81
N ARG A 52 -6.28 -4.41 -15.24
CA ARG A 52 -6.17 -3.90 -16.62
C ARG A 52 -4.73 -3.56 -16.98
N TYR A 53 -4.05 -2.78 -16.13
CA TYR A 53 -2.66 -2.40 -16.39
C TYR A 53 -1.73 -3.62 -16.47
N SER A 54 -1.94 -4.63 -15.60
CA SER A 54 -1.13 -5.87 -15.64
C SER A 54 -1.33 -6.64 -16.93
N GLN A 55 -2.57 -6.72 -17.43
CA GLN A 55 -2.88 -7.34 -18.73
C GLN A 55 -2.21 -6.59 -19.88
N ASP A 56 -2.34 -5.26 -19.91
CA ASP A 56 -1.76 -4.41 -20.97
C ASP A 56 -0.22 -4.46 -20.94
N ALA A 57 0.39 -4.59 -19.77
CA ALA A 57 1.83 -4.70 -19.59
C ALA A 57 2.37 -6.14 -19.78
N GLY A 58 1.49 -7.13 -19.96
CA GLY A 58 1.87 -8.54 -20.11
C GLY A 58 2.53 -9.13 -18.85
N VAL A 59 2.16 -8.64 -17.65
CA VAL A 59 2.69 -9.12 -16.37
C VAL A 59 1.63 -9.96 -15.66
N GLU A 60 2.05 -11.11 -15.13
CA GLU A 60 1.20 -11.95 -14.29
C GLU A 60 0.82 -11.19 -13.02
N ALA A 61 -0.44 -11.31 -12.58
CA ALA A 61 -0.94 -10.66 -11.39
C ALA A 61 -1.85 -11.57 -10.57
N ILE A 62 -1.60 -11.63 -9.27
CA ILE A 62 -2.34 -12.42 -8.28
C ILE A 62 -3.23 -11.48 -7.47
N PHE A 63 -4.52 -11.79 -7.39
CA PHE A 63 -5.55 -11.02 -6.68
C PHE A 63 -6.22 -11.89 -5.62
N PRO A 64 -5.68 -11.95 -4.40
CA PRO A 64 -6.31 -12.71 -3.31
C PRO A 64 -7.64 -12.07 -2.90
N ASP A 65 -8.43 -12.82 -2.12
CA ASP A 65 -9.69 -12.32 -1.56
C ASP A 65 -9.48 -11.06 -0.74
N TYR A 66 -10.46 -10.15 -0.85
CA TYR A 66 -10.47 -8.93 -0.04
C TYR A 66 -10.95 -9.23 1.38
N ARG A 67 -10.07 -9.09 2.34
CA ARG A 67 -10.30 -9.37 3.75
C ARG A 67 -9.97 -8.17 4.63
N PRO A 68 -10.81 -7.13 4.63
CA PRO A 68 -10.56 -5.90 5.41
C PRO A 68 -10.46 -6.15 6.91
N GLU A 69 -11.10 -7.22 7.42
CA GLU A 69 -10.99 -7.63 8.81
C GLU A 69 -9.55 -7.90 9.26
N GLU A 70 -8.68 -8.40 8.37
CA GLU A 70 -7.27 -8.62 8.68
C GLU A 70 -6.55 -7.30 9.01
N TYR A 71 -6.88 -6.23 8.31
CA TYR A 71 -6.33 -4.90 8.61
C TYR A 71 -6.85 -4.36 9.93
N PHE A 72 -8.16 -4.40 10.17
CA PHE A 72 -8.75 -3.87 11.40
C PHE A 72 -8.26 -4.62 12.64
N GLN A 73 -8.15 -5.94 12.57
CA GLN A 73 -7.58 -6.75 13.64
C GLN A 73 -6.12 -6.38 13.92
N ALA A 74 -5.31 -6.18 12.86
CA ALA A 74 -3.90 -5.86 13.01
C ALA A 74 -3.68 -4.49 13.66
N VAL A 75 -4.46 -3.45 13.26
CA VAL A 75 -4.29 -2.09 13.78
C VAL A 75 -5.07 -1.79 15.05
N HIS A 76 -5.83 -2.76 15.58
CA HIS A 76 -6.57 -2.60 16.82
C HIS A 76 -5.67 -2.09 17.95
N LEU A 77 -6.09 -1.03 18.66
CA LEU A 77 -5.32 -0.29 19.67
C LEU A 77 -4.03 0.39 19.16
N ARG A 78 -3.86 0.52 17.84
CA ARG A 78 -2.71 1.17 17.18
C ARG A 78 -3.16 2.07 16.04
N GLU A 79 -4.36 2.65 16.12
CA GLU A 79 -4.98 3.42 15.04
C GLU A 79 -4.26 4.74 14.75
N ALA A 80 -3.43 5.22 15.70
CA ALA A 80 -2.65 6.44 15.53
C ALA A 80 -1.33 6.19 14.78
N ASN A 81 -0.86 7.21 14.03
CA ASN A 81 0.47 7.21 13.46
C ASN A 81 1.55 7.45 14.53
N PRO A 82 2.78 6.89 14.38
CA PRO A 82 3.22 6.00 13.29
C PRO A 82 2.85 4.53 13.46
N GLY A 83 2.33 4.10 14.60
CA GLY A 83 2.06 2.70 14.93
C GLY A 83 1.17 2.01 13.91
N ARG A 84 0.09 2.67 13.47
CA ARG A 84 -0.82 2.17 12.43
C ARG A 84 -0.10 1.86 11.12
N CYS A 85 0.72 2.79 10.63
CA CYS A 85 1.40 2.61 9.36
C CYS A 85 2.44 1.50 9.42
N VAL A 86 3.23 1.42 10.48
CA VAL A 86 4.19 0.33 10.72
C VAL A 86 3.48 -1.02 10.73
N THR A 87 2.37 -1.14 11.45
CA THR A 87 1.57 -2.38 11.50
C THR A 87 1.00 -2.74 10.13
N CYS A 88 0.48 -1.76 9.38
CA CYS A 88 -0.04 -1.96 8.03
C CYS A 88 1.05 -2.47 7.06
N TRP A 89 2.24 -1.89 7.10
CA TRP A 89 3.37 -2.35 6.28
C TRP A 89 3.81 -3.76 6.65
N THR A 90 3.92 -4.04 7.96
CA THR A 90 4.29 -5.37 8.44
C THR A 90 3.29 -6.43 7.98
N LEU A 91 1.99 -6.19 8.13
CA LEU A 91 0.94 -7.11 7.66
C LEU A 91 1.09 -7.42 6.17
N ARG A 92 1.25 -6.38 5.36
CA ARG A 92 1.28 -6.52 3.89
C ARG A 92 2.57 -7.19 3.41
N LEU A 93 3.72 -6.81 3.96
CA LEU A 93 5.00 -7.42 3.60
C LEU A 93 5.11 -8.86 4.08
N ALA A 94 4.63 -9.17 5.29
CA ALA A 94 4.61 -10.55 5.81
C ALA A 94 3.73 -11.47 4.96
N LYS A 95 2.55 -11.02 4.54
CA LYS A 95 1.66 -11.79 3.66
C LYS A 95 2.31 -12.01 2.29
N THR A 96 2.90 -10.96 1.72
CA THR A 96 3.62 -11.05 0.43
C THR A 96 4.80 -12.02 0.50
N ALA A 97 5.58 -11.97 1.57
CA ALA A 97 6.73 -12.88 1.74
C ALA A 97 6.30 -14.34 1.88
N ARG A 98 5.19 -14.60 2.61
CA ARG A 98 4.64 -15.95 2.73
C ARG A 98 4.15 -16.46 1.38
N GLU A 99 3.35 -15.66 0.68
CA GLU A 99 2.89 -15.98 -0.68
C GLU A 99 4.06 -16.28 -1.62
N ALA A 100 5.10 -15.45 -1.56
CA ALA A 100 6.30 -15.64 -2.36
C ALA A 100 6.98 -16.97 -2.04
N LYS A 101 7.11 -17.33 -0.76
CA LYS A 101 7.71 -18.60 -0.35
C LYS A 101 6.89 -19.80 -0.82
N ASP A 102 5.58 -19.75 -0.61
CA ASP A 102 4.67 -20.86 -0.89
C ASP A 102 4.57 -21.15 -2.40
N ASN A 103 4.83 -20.14 -3.25
CA ASN A 103 4.81 -20.24 -4.71
C ASN A 103 6.21 -20.26 -5.36
N GLY A 104 7.28 -20.50 -4.60
CA GLY A 104 8.62 -20.74 -5.14
C GLY A 104 9.32 -19.51 -5.68
N PHE A 105 8.92 -18.30 -5.29
CA PHE A 105 9.68 -17.07 -5.57
C PHE A 105 10.93 -17.03 -4.70
N THR A 106 12.00 -16.44 -5.23
CA THR A 106 13.26 -16.25 -4.48
C THR A 106 13.35 -14.87 -3.85
N HIS A 107 12.61 -13.90 -4.40
CA HIS A 107 12.61 -12.51 -3.99
C HIS A 107 11.19 -11.98 -3.82
N PHE A 108 11.05 -10.98 -2.97
CA PHE A 108 9.86 -10.13 -2.95
C PHE A 108 10.24 -8.67 -2.72
N THR A 109 9.34 -7.76 -3.10
CA THR A 109 9.47 -6.33 -2.86
C THR A 109 8.09 -5.67 -2.81
N SER A 110 8.04 -4.33 -2.78
CA SER A 110 6.78 -3.60 -2.68
C SER A 110 6.78 -2.29 -3.46
N THR A 111 5.67 -2.00 -4.11
CA THR A 111 5.40 -0.67 -4.68
C THR A 111 5.22 0.43 -3.64
N LEU A 112 5.20 0.11 -2.33
CA LEU A 112 5.26 1.12 -1.27
C LEU A 112 6.55 1.94 -1.36
N LEU A 113 7.62 1.36 -1.87
CA LEU A 113 8.92 1.99 -2.05
C LEU A 113 8.93 3.09 -3.14
N VAL A 114 7.87 3.21 -3.97
CA VAL A 114 7.76 4.29 -4.96
C VAL A 114 7.19 5.57 -4.36
N SER A 115 6.48 5.46 -3.23
CA SER A 115 5.77 6.60 -2.65
C SER A 115 6.70 7.50 -1.81
N PRO A 116 6.74 8.82 -2.10
CA PRO A 116 7.48 9.76 -1.26
C PRO A 116 6.85 9.99 0.13
N TYR A 117 5.64 9.47 0.35
CA TYR A 117 4.89 9.63 1.59
C TYR A 117 5.06 8.44 2.54
N GLN A 118 5.85 7.43 2.16
CA GLN A 118 6.12 6.27 2.99
C GLN A 118 7.51 6.35 3.61
N ASP A 119 7.66 5.85 4.83
CA ASP A 119 8.96 5.78 5.50
C ASP A 119 9.81 4.65 4.89
N GLN A 120 10.79 5.05 4.08
CA GLN A 120 11.68 4.13 3.36
C GLN A 120 12.54 3.29 4.29
N ASN A 121 13.00 3.87 5.41
CA ASN A 121 13.82 3.15 6.37
C ASN A 121 13.03 2.08 7.10
N ALA A 122 11.82 2.41 7.55
CA ALA A 122 10.93 1.44 8.17
C ALA A 122 10.58 0.30 7.20
N LEU A 123 10.22 0.61 5.94
CA LEU A 123 9.92 -0.40 4.93
C LEU A 123 11.13 -1.32 4.64
N ARG A 124 12.33 -0.76 4.57
CA ARG A 124 13.57 -1.53 4.36
C ARG A 124 13.84 -2.49 5.51
N LEU A 125 13.71 -2.03 6.74
CA LEU A 125 13.91 -2.86 7.93
C LEU A 125 12.85 -3.98 8.03
N ILE A 126 11.56 -3.62 7.92
CA ILE A 126 10.45 -4.59 7.97
C ILE A 126 10.62 -5.64 6.85
N GLY A 127 10.89 -5.21 5.62
CA GLY A 127 11.08 -6.11 4.49
C GLY A 127 12.26 -7.06 4.69
N GLY A 128 13.40 -6.54 5.16
CA GLY A 128 14.60 -7.32 5.44
C GLY A 128 14.39 -8.35 6.56
N ASP A 129 13.76 -7.97 7.66
CA ASP A 129 13.48 -8.89 8.77
C ASP A 129 12.43 -9.94 8.39
N THR A 130 11.41 -9.54 7.63
CA THR A 130 10.43 -10.47 7.08
C THR A 130 11.10 -11.48 6.14
N ALA A 131 11.97 -11.03 5.25
CA ALA A 131 12.70 -11.92 4.33
C ALA A 131 13.51 -12.98 5.08
N LYS A 132 14.27 -12.57 6.11
CA LYS A 132 15.04 -13.47 6.96
C LYS A 132 14.15 -14.53 7.61
N SER A 133 12.98 -14.14 8.12
CA SER A 133 12.07 -15.05 8.82
C SER A 133 11.51 -16.18 7.95
N VAL A 134 11.44 -15.98 6.63
CA VAL A 134 10.91 -16.97 5.68
C VAL A 134 11.97 -17.57 4.75
N GLY A 135 13.22 -17.12 4.84
CA GLY A 135 14.34 -17.61 4.01
C GLY A 135 14.29 -17.12 2.56
N LEU A 136 13.80 -15.89 2.34
CA LEU A 136 13.78 -15.21 1.04
C LEU A 136 14.69 -13.97 1.04
N GLN A 137 14.77 -13.30 -0.11
CA GLN A 137 15.43 -12.01 -0.24
C GLN A 137 14.41 -10.89 -0.41
N PHE A 138 14.56 -9.81 0.37
CA PHE A 138 13.82 -8.58 0.15
C PHE A 138 14.64 -7.69 -0.81
N HIS A 139 14.13 -7.49 -2.02
CA HIS A 139 14.76 -6.58 -2.96
C HIS A 139 14.39 -5.15 -2.59
N TYR A 140 15.35 -4.42 -2.00
CA TYR A 140 15.17 -3.01 -1.68
C TYR A 140 15.79 -2.13 -2.78
N GLU A 141 14.96 -1.31 -3.40
CA GLU A 141 15.36 -0.21 -4.29
C GLU A 141 14.51 1.02 -3.96
N ASP A 142 15.13 2.19 -3.96
CA ASP A 142 14.39 3.45 -3.84
C ASP A 142 13.75 3.80 -5.18
N PHE A 143 12.47 3.48 -5.33
CA PHE A 143 11.71 3.77 -6.55
C PHE A 143 11.11 5.18 -6.61
N ARG A 144 11.32 6.04 -5.59
CA ARG A 144 10.77 7.40 -5.54
C ARG A 144 11.15 8.29 -6.73
N PRO A 145 12.35 8.17 -7.35
CA PRO A 145 12.67 8.94 -8.55
C PRO A 145 11.68 8.78 -9.70
N GLY A 146 11.01 7.61 -9.80
CA GLY A 146 10.00 7.34 -10.82
C GLY A 146 8.58 7.76 -10.48
N PHE A 147 8.31 8.20 -9.22
CA PHE A 147 6.95 8.45 -8.74
C PHE A 147 6.16 9.42 -9.62
N ARG A 148 6.72 10.59 -9.88
CA ARG A 148 6.02 11.63 -10.65
C ARG A 148 5.74 11.19 -12.08
N LYS A 149 6.77 10.64 -12.75
CA LYS A 149 6.64 10.16 -14.14
C LYS A 149 5.60 9.05 -14.26
N ALA A 150 5.60 8.06 -13.36
CA ALA A 150 4.62 6.98 -13.37
C ALA A 150 3.18 7.48 -13.17
N HIS A 151 2.98 8.47 -12.30
CA HIS A 151 1.66 9.08 -12.12
C HIS A 151 1.21 9.93 -13.32
N ASP A 152 2.13 10.58 -14.03
CA ASP A 152 1.83 11.31 -15.26
C ASP A 152 1.45 10.34 -16.39
N GLU A 153 2.19 9.25 -16.55
CA GLU A 153 1.88 8.18 -17.50
C GLU A 153 0.51 7.56 -17.20
N ALA A 154 0.22 7.25 -15.93
CA ALA A 154 -1.08 6.71 -15.52
C ALA A 154 -2.24 7.66 -15.88
N ARG A 155 -2.09 8.97 -15.61
CA ARG A 155 -3.11 9.96 -15.96
C ARG A 155 -3.32 10.09 -17.47
N ALA A 156 -2.24 10.11 -18.23
CA ALA A 156 -2.30 10.17 -19.69
C ALA A 156 -2.99 8.95 -20.29
N ALA A 157 -2.82 7.77 -19.68
CA ALA A 157 -3.48 6.52 -20.07
C ALA A 157 -4.91 6.35 -19.50
N GLY A 158 -5.45 7.33 -18.75
CA GLY A 158 -6.76 7.24 -18.14
C GLY A 158 -6.86 6.19 -17.02
N ILE A 159 -5.73 5.79 -16.44
CA ILE A 159 -5.68 4.85 -15.33
C ILE A 159 -6.13 5.53 -14.05
N TYR A 160 -6.97 4.85 -13.26
CA TYR A 160 -7.42 5.36 -11.97
C TYR A 160 -6.23 5.68 -11.05
N CYS A 161 -6.18 6.93 -10.58
CA CYS A 161 -5.17 7.40 -9.64
C CYS A 161 -5.81 7.71 -8.29
N GLN A 162 -5.35 7.01 -7.25
CA GLN A 162 -5.83 7.21 -5.89
C GLN A 162 -5.48 8.61 -5.34
N LYS A 163 -6.31 9.10 -4.43
CA LYS A 163 -6.14 10.41 -3.80
C LYS A 163 -5.59 10.36 -2.38
N TYR A 164 -5.53 9.18 -1.76
CA TYR A 164 -5.02 8.95 -0.40
C TYR A 164 -4.36 7.57 -0.29
N CYS A 165 -3.75 7.23 0.86
CA CYS A 165 -3.01 5.98 1.03
C CYS A 165 -3.90 4.74 0.87
N GLY A 166 -5.17 4.82 1.30
CA GLY A 166 -6.17 3.77 1.14
C GLY A 166 -6.92 3.44 2.42
N CYS A 167 -6.32 3.56 3.60
CA CYS A 167 -7.05 3.27 4.83
C CYS A 167 -8.00 4.41 5.21
N ILE A 168 -9.10 4.07 5.87
CA ILE A 168 -10.11 5.03 6.33
C ILE A 168 -9.53 6.16 7.19
N PHE A 169 -8.51 5.85 8.00
CA PHE A 169 -7.82 6.87 8.80
C PHE A 169 -7.04 7.87 7.93
N SER A 170 -6.39 7.42 6.86
CA SER A 170 -5.69 8.31 5.93
C SER A 170 -6.67 9.13 5.08
N GLU A 171 -7.85 8.63 4.82
CA GLU A 171 -8.94 9.38 4.21
C GLU A 171 -9.40 10.51 5.13
N LEU A 172 -9.68 10.17 6.40
CA LEU A 172 -10.07 11.13 7.43
C LEU A 172 -8.98 12.20 7.64
N GLU A 173 -7.70 11.82 7.73
CA GLU A 173 -6.59 12.74 7.87
C GLU A 173 -6.47 13.71 6.70
N ARG A 174 -6.85 13.30 5.51
CA ARG A 174 -6.79 14.11 4.29
C ARG A 174 -8.00 15.02 4.12
N TYR A 175 -9.21 14.53 4.39
CA TYR A 175 -10.45 15.22 4.06
C TYR A 175 -11.24 15.69 5.28
N GLY A 176 -11.05 15.08 6.44
CA GLY A 176 -11.75 15.41 7.68
C GLY A 176 -11.25 16.67 8.38
N LYS A 177 -10.22 17.33 7.85
CA LYS A 177 -9.80 18.66 8.32
C LYS A 177 -10.72 19.70 7.70
N ASP A 178 -11.92 19.81 8.22
CA ASP A 178 -12.77 20.97 7.93
C ASP A 178 -12.03 22.21 8.42
N LYS A 179 -11.89 23.21 7.54
CA LYS A 179 -11.32 24.53 7.84
C LYS A 179 -12.29 25.39 8.68
N SER A 180 -13.33 24.80 9.25
CA SER A 180 -14.25 25.47 10.14
C SER A 180 -13.86 25.20 11.58
N ASN A 181 -13.37 26.25 12.25
CA ASN A 181 -13.28 26.41 13.68
C ASN A 181 -14.70 26.22 14.29
N ILE A 182 -15.12 25.01 14.56
CA ILE A 182 -16.25 24.76 15.45
C ILE A 182 -15.68 24.73 16.85
N GLY A 183 -15.46 25.93 17.39
CA GLY A 183 -15.31 26.12 18.82
C GLY A 183 -16.59 25.64 19.50
N HIS A 184 -16.62 24.42 19.97
CA HIS A 184 -17.58 23.98 20.97
C HIS A 184 -17.29 24.76 22.25
N LYS A 185 -17.91 25.96 22.39
CA LYS A 185 -18.11 26.57 23.69
C LYS A 185 -19.06 25.63 24.45
N VAL A 186 -18.50 24.83 25.33
CA VAL A 186 -19.27 24.19 26.39
C VAL A 186 -19.80 25.33 27.27
N THR A 187 -21.06 25.71 27.05
CA THR A 187 -21.77 26.57 27.99
C THR A 187 -22.08 25.72 29.21
N THR A 188 -21.26 25.85 30.25
CA THR A 188 -21.63 25.41 31.59
C THR A 188 -22.78 26.28 32.04
N SER A 189 -23.99 25.75 32.03
CA SER A 189 -25.15 26.34 32.70
C SER A 189 -24.90 26.27 34.19
N GLN A 190 -24.56 27.43 34.77
CA GLN A 190 -24.54 27.60 36.19
C GLN A 190 -25.93 27.41 36.80
N GLY A 191 -25.92 26.69 37.90
CA GLY A 191 -27.05 26.28 38.65
C GLY A 191 -27.95 27.41 39.11
N HIS A 192 -29.23 27.07 39.20
CA HIS A 192 -30.19 27.78 40.04
C HIS A 192 -30.12 27.16 41.43
N LYS A 193 -29.81 28.05 42.39
CA LYS A 193 -30.10 27.85 43.84
C LYS A 193 -31.63 27.85 44.02
N LEU A 194 -32.15 26.94 44.75
CA LEU A 194 -33.12 27.10 45.84
C LEU A 194 -32.94 25.97 46.83
#